data_1d48925d0c3b5067700a12100e5be038
#
_entry.id   1d48925d0c3b5067700a12100e5be038
#
_cell.length_a   1.000
_cell.length_b   1.000
_cell.length_c   1.000
_cell.angle_alpha   90.00
_cell.angle_beta   90.00
_cell.angle_gamma   90.00
#
_symmetry.space_group_name_H-M   'P 1'
#
loop_
_entity.id
_entity.type
_entity.pdbx_description
1 polymer ?
#
loop_
_entity_poly.entity_id
_entity_poly.type
_entity_poly.pdbx_seq_one_letter_code
_entity_poly.pdbx_strand_id
1 'polypeptide(L)'
;MGATPTSFTGWVSFLLESFGPQFVKGTITTLELAFAGTVLGCLLGFLVGIVQSITVDRHSSPISLVLVKVLKAIVAVYVEVFRGTPMMVQAMVIYYGSAQAYGIDLNPFVSGVLVLSLNTGAYMAESVRGAITGIDPGQLEGAYAIGFTHVQAMTRVIIPQAFRNLIPQIGNMFISSIKDTSVLNVISVTELYFIGRGVSSAYYRFFETFFIISMIYLFLTFVTSRLLAIMERRLDGARDYELVTDPEAEVA
;
A
#
# COMPACT_ATOMS: atom_id res chain seq x y z
N MET A 1 36.91 -14.06 -24.43
CA MET A 1 36.13 -14.47 -23.25
C MET A 1 37.03 -14.24 -22.04
N GLY A 2 36.72 -13.24 -21.20
CA GLY A 2 37.45 -13.00 -19.96
C GLY A 2 37.31 -14.20 -19.02
N ALA A 3 38.32 -14.48 -18.19
CA ALA A 3 38.25 -15.55 -17.21
C ALA A 3 37.05 -15.32 -16.27
N THR A 4 36.27 -16.37 -16.05
CA THR A 4 35.13 -16.30 -15.10
C THR A 4 35.65 -15.99 -13.69
N PRO A 5 35.05 -15.05 -12.95
CA PRO A 5 35.50 -14.72 -11.60
C PRO A 5 35.47 -15.94 -10.69
N THR A 6 36.44 -16.03 -9.77
CA THR A 6 36.50 -17.15 -8.79
C THR A 6 36.07 -16.72 -7.38
N SER A 7 36.07 -15.40 -7.12
CA SER A 7 35.73 -14.83 -5.80
C SER A 7 34.32 -14.23 -5.80
N PHE A 8 33.70 -14.12 -4.62
CA PHE A 8 32.41 -13.44 -4.41
C PHE A 8 32.44 -11.99 -4.95
N THR A 9 33.43 -11.21 -4.55
CA THR A 9 33.57 -9.81 -5.00
C THR A 9 33.75 -9.70 -6.50
N GLY A 10 34.52 -10.62 -7.10
CA GLY A 10 34.72 -10.68 -8.54
C GLY A 10 33.40 -10.96 -9.29
N TRP A 11 32.55 -11.86 -8.79
CA TRP A 11 31.24 -12.11 -9.36
C TRP A 11 30.30 -10.92 -9.19
N VAL A 12 30.28 -10.27 -8.03
CA VAL A 12 29.47 -9.06 -7.82
C VAL A 12 29.86 -7.95 -8.80
N SER A 13 31.17 -7.66 -8.97
CA SER A 13 31.61 -6.67 -9.96
C SER A 13 31.22 -7.05 -11.37
N PHE A 14 31.46 -8.30 -11.78
CA PHE A 14 31.11 -8.80 -13.11
C PHE A 14 29.60 -8.65 -13.40
N LEU A 15 28.75 -9.04 -12.44
CA LEU A 15 27.30 -8.96 -12.59
C LEU A 15 26.82 -7.50 -12.66
N LEU A 16 27.40 -6.60 -11.88
CA LEU A 16 27.07 -5.17 -11.92
C LEU A 16 27.54 -4.53 -13.24
N GLU A 17 28.70 -4.85 -13.74
CA GLU A 17 29.20 -4.35 -15.02
C GLU A 17 28.40 -4.87 -16.20
N SER A 18 28.05 -6.17 -16.20
CA SER A 18 27.36 -6.82 -17.31
C SER A 18 25.85 -6.56 -17.34
N PHE A 19 25.21 -6.47 -16.19
CA PHE A 19 23.75 -6.40 -16.04
C PHE A 19 23.26 -5.15 -15.31
N GLY A 20 24.15 -4.22 -14.92
CA GLY A 20 23.81 -2.97 -14.25
C GLY A 20 22.67 -2.20 -14.91
N PRO A 21 22.71 -1.94 -16.24
CA PRO A 21 21.60 -1.27 -16.94
C PRO A 21 20.26 -2.01 -16.83
N GLN A 22 20.28 -3.35 -16.81
CA GLN A 22 19.06 -4.15 -16.65
C GLN A 22 18.52 -4.06 -15.23
N PHE A 23 19.40 -4.10 -14.20
CA PHE A 23 18.97 -3.89 -12.80
C PHE A 23 18.38 -2.51 -12.60
N VAL A 24 18.97 -1.45 -13.21
CA VAL A 24 18.38 -0.10 -13.17
C VAL A 24 16.99 -0.09 -13.83
N LYS A 25 16.84 -0.69 -15.01
CA LYS A 25 15.54 -0.79 -15.68
C LYS A 25 14.52 -1.54 -14.82
N GLY A 26 14.90 -2.67 -14.23
CA GLY A 26 14.02 -3.41 -13.32
C GLY A 26 13.64 -2.61 -12.08
N THR A 27 14.59 -1.84 -11.53
CA THR A 27 14.34 -0.94 -10.40
C THR A 27 13.30 0.14 -10.74
N ILE A 28 13.42 0.74 -11.94
CA ILE A 28 12.43 1.72 -12.41
C ILE A 28 11.05 1.09 -12.52
N THR A 29 10.93 -0.09 -13.15
CA THR A 29 9.66 -0.82 -13.26
C THR A 29 9.08 -1.17 -11.89
N THR A 30 9.92 -1.59 -10.92
CA THR A 30 9.53 -1.81 -9.52
C THR A 30 8.89 -0.55 -8.91
N LEU A 31 9.54 0.61 -9.09
CA LEU A 31 9.02 1.88 -8.56
C LEU A 31 7.74 2.33 -9.26
N GLU A 32 7.65 2.18 -10.57
CA GLU A 32 6.43 2.50 -11.33
C GLU A 32 5.24 1.66 -10.88
N LEU A 33 5.44 0.34 -10.72
CA LEU A 33 4.40 -0.58 -10.22
C LEU A 33 4.00 -0.21 -8.79
N ALA A 34 4.96 -0.04 -7.89
CA ALA A 34 4.72 0.30 -6.50
C ALA A 34 3.97 1.63 -6.38
N PHE A 35 4.38 2.65 -7.13
CA PHE A 35 3.73 3.96 -7.11
C PHE A 35 2.30 3.89 -7.66
N ALA A 36 2.12 3.36 -8.88
CA ALA A 36 0.80 3.26 -9.50
C ALA A 36 -0.16 2.40 -8.66
N GLY A 37 0.32 1.22 -8.21
CA GLY A 37 -0.45 0.30 -7.38
C GLY A 37 -0.85 0.91 -6.03
N THR A 38 0.06 1.64 -5.37
CA THR A 38 -0.23 2.30 -4.09
C THR A 38 -1.22 3.45 -4.29
N VAL A 39 -1.03 4.32 -5.28
CA VAL A 39 -1.93 5.47 -5.52
C VAL A 39 -3.34 4.98 -5.83
N LEU A 40 -3.50 4.06 -6.80
CA LEU A 40 -4.80 3.52 -7.17
C LEU A 40 -5.41 2.70 -6.03
N GLY A 41 -4.61 1.92 -5.31
CA GLY A 41 -5.04 1.16 -4.15
C GLY A 41 -5.51 2.06 -3.01
N CYS A 42 -4.79 3.14 -2.70
CA CYS A 42 -5.23 4.11 -1.69
C CYS A 42 -6.55 4.77 -2.09
N LEU A 43 -6.71 5.20 -3.35
CA LEU A 43 -7.98 5.77 -3.83
C LEU A 43 -9.13 4.77 -3.68
N LEU A 44 -8.94 3.53 -4.10
CA LEU A 44 -9.93 2.47 -3.95
C LEU A 44 -10.24 2.21 -2.47
N GLY A 45 -9.19 2.08 -1.64
CA GLY A 45 -9.32 1.82 -0.21
C GLY A 45 -10.04 2.95 0.54
N PHE A 46 -9.81 4.21 0.15
CA PHE A 46 -10.56 5.35 0.68
C PHE A 46 -12.05 5.22 0.37
N LEU A 47 -12.41 4.96 -0.88
CA LEU A 47 -13.80 4.81 -1.28
C LEU A 47 -14.49 3.67 -0.53
N VAL A 48 -13.82 2.50 -0.46
CA VAL A 48 -14.33 1.32 0.24
C VAL A 48 -14.44 1.55 1.74
N GLY A 49 -13.41 2.13 2.37
CA GLY A 49 -13.38 2.40 3.81
C GLY A 49 -14.44 3.42 4.25
N ILE A 50 -14.70 4.45 3.43
CA ILE A 50 -15.80 5.39 3.67
C ILE A 50 -17.14 4.66 3.59
N VAL A 51 -17.36 3.81 2.57
CA VAL A 51 -18.59 3.01 2.44
C VAL A 51 -18.81 2.11 3.66
N GLN A 52 -17.76 1.45 4.16
CA GLN A 52 -17.84 0.64 5.39
C GLN A 52 -18.22 1.47 6.62
N SER A 53 -17.80 2.73 6.68
CA SER A 53 -18.04 3.64 7.80
C SER A 53 -19.41 4.34 7.77
N ILE A 54 -20.18 4.23 6.68
CA ILE A 54 -21.52 4.84 6.58
C ILE A 54 -22.41 4.29 7.70
N THR A 55 -22.95 5.16 8.53
CA THR A 55 -24.02 4.82 9.48
C THR A 55 -25.37 5.21 8.87
N VAL A 56 -26.35 4.33 8.96
CA VAL A 56 -27.70 4.61 8.44
C VAL A 56 -28.62 4.87 9.60
N ASP A 57 -29.27 6.03 9.58
CA ASP A 57 -30.29 6.36 10.58
C ASP A 57 -31.48 5.41 10.45
N ARG A 58 -32.07 5.00 11.60
CA ARG A 58 -33.26 4.15 11.67
C ARG A 58 -34.50 4.78 11.01
N HIS A 59 -34.49 6.11 10.82
CA HIS A 59 -35.55 6.86 10.14
C HIS A 59 -35.37 6.95 8.62
N SER A 60 -34.31 6.38 8.07
CA SER A 60 -34.08 6.33 6.62
C SER A 60 -35.08 5.41 5.92
N SER A 61 -35.35 5.68 4.62
CA SER A 61 -36.26 4.84 3.86
C SER A 61 -35.79 3.37 3.83
N PRO A 62 -36.74 2.38 3.81
CA PRO A 62 -36.36 0.97 3.74
C PRO A 62 -35.47 0.63 2.54
N ILE A 63 -35.65 1.32 1.42
CA ILE A 63 -34.83 1.13 0.21
C ILE A 63 -33.40 1.56 0.46
N SER A 64 -33.16 2.71 1.08
CA SER A 64 -31.80 3.19 1.40
C SER A 64 -31.09 2.27 2.40
N LEU A 65 -31.83 1.74 3.38
CA LEU A 65 -31.30 0.76 4.33
C LEU A 65 -30.83 -0.52 3.65
N VAL A 66 -31.65 -1.06 2.73
CA VAL A 66 -31.28 -2.28 1.98
C VAL A 66 -30.10 -2.00 1.07
N LEU A 67 -30.11 -0.89 0.32
CA LEU A 67 -29.02 -0.52 -0.60
C LEU A 67 -27.66 -0.40 0.13
N VAL A 68 -27.64 0.32 1.26
CA VAL A 68 -26.41 0.47 2.04
C VAL A 68 -25.93 -0.86 2.62
N LYS A 69 -26.84 -1.72 3.09
CA LYS A 69 -26.49 -3.07 3.57
C LYS A 69 -25.89 -3.92 2.47
N VAL A 70 -26.49 -3.93 1.29
CA VAL A 70 -25.95 -4.68 0.13
C VAL A 70 -24.58 -4.16 -0.28
N LEU A 71 -24.43 -2.84 -0.39
CA LEU A 71 -23.14 -2.22 -0.72
C LEU A 71 -22.07 -2.58 0.30
N LYS A 72 -22.37 -2.48 1.60
CA LYS A 72 -21.47 -2.89 2.67
C LYS A 72 -21.09 -4.37 2.60
N ALA A 73 -22.04 -5.23 2.26
CA ALA A 73 -21.76 -6.66 2.10
C ALA A 73 -20.80 -6.91 0.93
N ILE A 74 -21.02 -6.25 -0.22
CA ILE A 74 -20.13 -6.37 -1.39
C ILE A 74 -18.69 -5.93 -1.04
N VAL A 75 -18.54 -4.74 -0.44
CA VAL A 75 -17.20 -4.24 -0.08
C VAL A 75 -16.55 -5.05 1.04
N ALA A 76 -17.35 -5.63 1.97
CA ALA A 76 -16.82 -6.53 2.99
C ALA A 76 -16.27 -7.82 2.38
N VAL A 77 -16.98 -8.43 1.43
CA VAL A 77 -16.51 -9.60 0.68
C VAL A 77 -15.22 -9.28 -0.08
N TYR A 78 -15.16 -8.13 -0.75
CA TYR A 78 -13.94 -7.68 -1.42
C TYR A 78 -12.76 -7.61 -0.44
N VAL A 79 -12.92 -6.92 0.69
CA VAL A 79 -11.86 -6.76 1.69
C VAL A 79 -11.44 -8.11 2.27
N GLU A 80 -12.39 -8.99 2.59
CA GLU A 80 -12.13 -10.31 3.14
C GLU A 80 -11.35 -11.19 2.15
N VAL A 81 -11.75 -11.22 0.88
CA VAL A 81 -11.10 -12.02 -0.17
C VAL A 81 -9.66 -11.54 -0.39
N PHE A 82 -9.45 -10.24 -0.59
CA PHE A 82 -8.13 -9.72 -0.94
C PHE A 82 -7.17 -9.67 0.25
N ARG A 83 -7.66 -9.62 1.49
CA ARG A 83 -6.82 -9.75 2.69
C ARG A 83 -6.64 -11.20 3.14
N GLY A 84 -7.58 -12.07 2.81
CA GLY A 84 -7.56 -13.48 3.22
C GLY A 84 -6.82 -14.41 2.26
N THR A 85 -6.38 -13.93 1.09
CA THR A 85 -5.68 -14.75 0.09
C THR A 85 -4.30 -14.18 -0.24
N PRO A 86 -3.28 -15.03 -0.56
CA PRO A 86 -1.96 -14.55 -0.95
C PRO A 86 -2.00 -13.75 -2.27
N MET A 87 -1.31 -12.61 -2.32
CA MET A 87 -1.25 -11.76 -3.52
C MET A 87 -0.73 -12.51 -4.76
N MET A 88 0.20 -13.46 -4.59
CA MET A 88 0.68 -14.32 -5.68
C MET A 88 -0.45 -15.11 -6.34
N VAL A 89 -1.34 -15.68 -5.53
CA VAL A 89 -2.50 -16.44 -6.02
C VAL A 89 -3.49 -15.50 -6.71
N GLN A 90 -3.74 -14.31 -6.15
CA GLN A 90 -4.57 -13.29 -6.76
C GLN A 90 -4.05 -12.91 -8.16
N ALA A 91 -2.73 -12.68 -8.29
CA ALA A 91 -2.09 -12.36 -9.55
C ALA A 91 -2.31 -13.46 -10.61
N MET A 92 -2.12 -14.72 -10.23
CA MET A 92 -2.32 -15.85 -11.13
C MET A 92 -3.79 -16.00 -11.54
N VAL A 93 -4.73 -15.89 -10.60
CA VAL A 93 -6.17 -15.99 -10.89
C VAL A 93 -6.63 -14.87 -11.81
N ILE A 94 -6.21 -13.63 -11.56
CA ILE A 94 -6.62 -12.48 -12.39
C ILE A 94 -5.98 -12.58 -13.79
N TYR A 95 -4.69 -12.83 -13.88
CA TYR A 95 -3.96 -12.82 -15.14
C TYR A 95 -4.30 -14.03 -16.04
N TYR A 96 -4.15 -15.23 -15.51
CA TYR A 96 -4.44 -16.45 -16.28
C TYR A 96 -5.93 -16.75 -16.38
N GLY A 97 -6.71 -16.39 -15.32
CA GLY A 97 -8.16 -16.57 -15.34
C GLY A 97 -8.85 -15.67 -16.36
N SER A 98 -8.39 -14.43 -16.57
CA SER A 98 -8.92 -13.55 -17.63
C SER A 98 -8.71 -14.12 -19.03
N ALA A 99 -7.53 -14.69 -19.28
CA ALA A 99 -7.22 -15.33 -20.58
C ALA A 99 -8.06 -16.61 -20.79
N GLN A 100 -8.13 -17.49 -19.78
CA GLN A 100 -8.81 -18.78 -19.92
C GLN A 100 -10.33 -18.68 -19.94
N ALA A 101 -10.92 -17.82 -19.08
CA ALA A 101 -12.38 -17.75 -18.95
C ALA A 101 -13.03 -16.79 -19.98
N TYR A 102 -12.32 -15.74 -20.36
CA TYR A 102 -12.89 -14.66 -21.17
C TYR A 102 -12.11 -14.38 -22.47
N GLY A 103 -10.99 -15.07 -22.73
CA GLY A 103 -10.13 -14.81 -23.88
C GLY A 103 -9.45 -13.44 -23.88
N ILE A 104 -9.29 -12.83 -22.69
CA ILE A 104 -8.71 -11.49 -22.54
C ILE A 104 -7.24 -11.63 -22.18
N ASP A 105 -6.35 -11.32 -23.11
CA ASP A 105 -4.90 -11.27 -22.89
C ASP A 105 -4.51 -9.92 -22.28
N LEU A 106 -4.34 -9.90 -20.97
CA LEU A 106 -3.91 -8.71 -20.24
C LEU A 106 -2.40 -8.50 -20.39
N ASN A 107 -1.98 -7.24 -20.51
CA ASN A 107 -0.56 -6.91 -20.41
C ASN A 107 -0.05 -7.21 -18.99
N PRO A 108 1.11 -7.90 -18.81
CA PRO A 108 1.64 -8.23 -17.49
C PRO A 108 1.81 -7.03 -16.54
N PHE A 109 2.33 -5.91 -17.05
CA PHE A 109 2.51 -4.68 -16.25
C PHE A 109 1.16 -4.13 -15.75
N VAL A 110 0.17 -4.02 -16.65
CA VAL A 110 -1.18 -3.54 -16.30
C VAL A 110 -1.85 -4.48 -15.29
N SER A 111 -1.70 -5.79 -15.46
CA SER A 111 -2.18 -6.78 -14.51
C SER A 111 -1.49 -6.65 -13.16
N GLY A 112 -0.18 -6.40 -13.16
CA GLY A 112 0.58 -6.15 -11.93
C GLY A 112 0.06 -4.93 -11.17
N VAL A 113 -0.17 -3.80 -11.87
CA VAL A 113 -0.76 -2.59 -11.29
C VAL A 113 -2.16 -2.89 -10.74
N LEU A 114 -3.00 -3.62 -11.48
CA LEU A 114 -4.36 -3.97 -11.05
C LEU A 114 -4.35 -4.83 -9.77
N VAL A 115 -3.56 -5.90 -9.76
CA VAL A 115 -3.44 -6.81 -8.60
C VAL A 115 -2.94 -6.05 -7.37
N LEU A 116 -1.88 -5.26 -7.54
CA LEU A 116 -1.30 -4.46 -6.46
C LEU A 116 -2.31 -3.43 -5.93
N SER A 117 -3.06 -2.78 -6.82
CA SER A 117 -4.10 -1.80 -6.46
C SER A 117 -5.26 -2.45 -5.70
N LEU A 118 -5.73 -3.61 -6.13
CA LEU A 118 -6.79 -4.35 -5.44
C LEU A 118 -6.34 -4.83 -4.07
N ASN A 119 -5.13 -5.36 -3.96
CA ASN A 119 -4.57 -5.83 -2.70
C ASN A 119 -4.34 -4.67 -1.72
N THR A 120 -3.60 -3.63 -2.14
CA THR A 120 -3.37 -2.42 -1.33
C THR A 120 -4.68 -1.73 -0.94
N GLY A 121 -5.66 -1.69 -1.85
CA GLY A 121 -6.98 -1.12 -1.61
C GLY A 121 -7.75 -1.80 -0.49
N ALA A 122 -7.68 -3.13 -0.41
CA ALA A 122 -8.31 -3.88 0.65
C ALA A 122 -7.69 -3.60 2.04
N TYR A 123 -6.36 -3.53 2.12
CA TYR A 123 -5.67 -3.14 3.36
C TYR A 123 -5.95 -1.68 3.73
N MET A 124 -5.93 -0.78 2.74
CA MET A 124 -6.20 0.64 2.97
C MET A 124 -7.64 0.89 3.40
N ALA A 125 -8.62 0.15 2.87
CA ALA A 125 -10.02 0.24 3.31
C ALA A 125 -10.17 -0.01 4.80
N GLU A 126 -9.49 -1.03 5.33
CA GLU A 126 -9.50 -1.34 6.75
C GLU A 126 -8.78 -0.26 7.58
N SER A 127 -7.67 0.27 7.06
CA SER A 127 -6.96 1.39 7.68
C SER A 127 -7.84 2.64 7.77
N VAL A 128 -8.57 2.96 6.70
CA VAL A 128 -9.52 4.10 6.65
C VAL A 128 -10.65 3.89 7.66
N ARG A 129 -11.25 2.69 7.70
CA ARG A 129 -12.27 2.35 8.67
C ARG A 129 -11.73 2.51 10.11
N GLY A 130 -10.53 1.98 10.38
CA GLY A 130 -9.87 2.09 11.68
C GLY A 130 -9.56 3.54 12.07
N ALA A 131 -9.07 4.35 11.12
CA ALA A 131 -8.78 5.77 11.37
C ALA A 131 -10.04 6.59 11.67
N ILE A 132 -11.17 6.30 11.00
CA ILE A 132 -12.44 6.97 11.27
C ILE A 132 -13.00 6.55 12.63
N THR A 133 -12.99 5.25 12.94
CA THR A 133 -13.54 4.74 14.21
C THR A 133 -12.62 5.03 15.39
N GLY A 134 -11.36 5.32 15.16
CA GLY A 134 -10.38 5.71 16.20
C GLY A 134 -10.40 7.20 16.58
N ILE A 135 -11.20 8.04 15.92
CA ILE A 135 -11.40 9.43 16.35
C ILE A 135 -12.24 9.43 17.64
N ASP A 136 -11.85 10.28 18.58
CA ASP A 136 -12.56 10.44 19.86
C ASP A 136 -14.05 10.74 19.60
N PRO A 137 -14.98 9.95 20.18
CA PRO A 137 -16.42 10.17 20.05
C PRO A 137 -16.86 11.58 20.44
N GLY A 138 -16.16 12.23 21.37
CA GLY A 138 -16.41 13.62 21.78
C GLY A 138 -16.31 14.63 20.62
N GLN A 139 -15.49 14.33 19.60
CA GLN A 139 -15.41 15.17 18.39
C GLN A 139 -16.73 15.14 17.59
N LEU A 140 -17.36 13.99 17.51
CA LEU A 140 -18.64 13.84 16.84
C LEU A 140 -19.78 14.44 17.65
N GLU A 141 -19.79 14.22 18.98
CA GLU A 141 -20.76 14.79 19.91
C GLU A 141 -20.67 16.33 19.94
N GLY A 142 -19.45 16.87 20.01
CA GLY A 142 -19.21 18.32 19.94
C GLY A 142 -19.72 18.94 18.64
N ALA A 143 -19.50 18.26 17.51
CA ALA A 143 -20.03 18.71 16.22
C ALA A 143 -21.56 18.75 16.19
N TYR A 144 -22.22 17.77 16.78
CA TYR A 144 -23.68 17.77 16.93
C TYR A 144 -24.19 18.86 17.89
N ALA A 145 -23.47 19.13 18.98
CA ALA A 145 -23.83 20.16 19.94
C ALA A 145 -23.88 21.57 19.34
N ILE A 146 -23.04 21.86 18.31
CA ILE A 146 -23.05 23.12 17.56
C ILE A 146 -24.00 23.10 16.35
N GLY A 147 -24.84 22.05 16.20
CA GLY A 147 -25.88 21.97 15.18
C GLY A 147 -25.46 21.39 13.85
N PHE A 148 -24.30 20.72 13.75
CA PHE A 148 -23.90 20.03 12.51
C PHE A 148 -24.82 18.82 12.25
N THR A 149 -25.18 18.65 10.98
CA THR A 149 -25.75 17.39 10.54
C THR A 149 -24.68 16.30 10.50
N HIS A 150 -25.08 15.03 10.49
CA HIS A 150 -24.14 13.92 10.42
C HIS A 150 -23.13 14.06 9.25
N VAL A 151 -23.60 14.44 8.05
CA VAL A 151 -22.74 14.66 6.89
C VAL A 151 -21.76 15.80 7.12
N GLN A 152 -22.21 16.91 7.73
CA GLN A 152 -21.32 18.03 8.05
C GLN A 152 -20.29 17.66 9.10
N ALA A 153 -20.68 16.93 10.16
CA ALA A 153 -19.75 16.44 11.18
C ALA A 153 -18.70 15.50 10.58
N MET A 154 -19.13 14.53 9.76
CA MET A 154 -18.20 13.63 9.07
C MET A 154 -17.25 14.35 8.14
N THR A 155 -17.74 15.21 7.24
CA THR A 155 -16.91 15.84 6.20
C THR A 155 -16.01 16.96 6.72
N ARG A 156 -16.43 17.70 7.75
CA ARG A 156 -15.70 18.87 8.26
C ARG A 156 -14.87 18.58 9.51
N VAL A 157 -15.20 17.54 10.28
CA VAL A 157 -14.53 17.26 11.56
C VAL A 157 -13.82 15.90 11.50
N ILE A 158 -14.54 14.81 11.24
CA ILE A 158 -14.01 13.44 11.39
C ILE A 158 -13.07 13.05 10.24
N ILE A 159 -13.52 13.15 8.98
CA ILE A 159 -12.73 12.73 7.81
C ILE A 159 -11.40 13.49 7.69
N PRO A 160 -11.33 14.81 7.88
CA PRO A 160 -10.05 15.52 7.83
C PRO A 160 -9.05 15.08 8.89
N GLN A 161 -9.52 14.76 10.12
CA GLN A 161 -8.68 14.23 11.19
C GLN A 161 -8.23 12.80 10.87
N ALA A 162 -9.16 11.93 10.45
CA ALA A 162 -8.85 10.55 10.04
C ALA A 162 -7.83 10.53 8.89
N PHE A 163 -7.96 11.44 7.92
CA PHE A 163 -7.02 11.54 6.80
C PHE A 163 -5.58 11.84 7.27
N ARG A 164 -5.41 12.77 8.21
CA ARG A 164 -4.08 13.06 8.76
C ARG A 164 -3.45 11.84 9.42
N ASN A 165 -4.25 11.06 10.15
CA ASN A 165 -3.79 9.82 10.80
C ASN A 165 -3.42 8.71 9.80
N LEU A 166 -3.88 8.81 8.54
CA LEU A 166 -3.60 7.83 7.49
C LEU A 166 -2.30 8.12 6.71
N ILE A 167 -1.75 9.33 6.77
CA ILE A 167 -0.54 9.70 6.01
C ILE A 167 0.62 8.77 6.28
N PRO A 168 0.99 8.42 7.54
CA PRO A 168 2.04 7.46 7.80
C PRO A 168 1.74 6.07 7.24
N GLN A 169 0.48 5.65 7.27
CA GLN A 169 0.06 4.35 6.75
C GLN A 169 0.16 4.27 5.22
N ILE A 170 -0.19 5.35 4.50
CA ILE A 170 0.00 5.45 3.04
C ILE A 170 1.48 5.28 2.70
N GLY A 171 2.37 5.94 3.44
CA GLY A 171 3.80 5.79 3.28
C GLY A 171 4.29 4.37 3.51
N ASN A 172 3.85 3.72 4.56
CA ASN A 172 4.18 2.32 4.85
C ASN A 172 3.64 1.36 3.79
N MET A 173 2.44 1.61 3.24
CA MET A 173 1.89 0.86 2.11
C MET A 173 2.79 0.97 0.88
N PHE A 174 3.30 2.17 0.56
CA PHE A 174 4.21 2.34 -0.55
C PHE A 174 5.54 1.58 -0.37
N ILE A 175 6.14 1.64 0.84
CA ILE A 175 7.36 0.85 1.16
C ILE A 175 7.10 -0.65 1.02
N SER A 176 5.96 -1.14 1.47
CA SER A 176 5.57 -2.54 1.31
C SER A 176 5.37 -2.90 -0.16
N SER A 177 4.66 -2.05 -0.91
CA SER A 177 4.44 -2.24 -2.34
C SER A 177 5.73 -2.38 -3.14
N ILE A 178 6.80 -1.63 -2.81
CA ILE A 178 8.11 -1.78 -3.45
C ILE A 178 8.61 -3.23 -3.36
N LYS A 179 8.45 -3.89 -2.21
CA LYS A 179 8.88 -5.28 -2.01
C LYS A 179 7.90 -6.27 -2.64
N ASP A 180 6.62 -5.98 -2.54
CA ASP A 180 5.54 -6.85 -2.99
C ASP A 180 5.47 -6.97 -4.52
N THR A 181 6.02 -6.00 -5.28
CA THR A 181 6.16 -6.12 -6.74
C THR A 181 6.92 -7.39 -7.15
N SER A 182 7.86 -7.89 -6.33
CA SER A 182 8.63 -9.11 -6.59
C SER A 182 7.74 -10.35 -6.78
N VAL A 183 6.57 -10.39 -6.14
CA VAL A 183 5.59 -11.47 -6.26
C VAL A 183 5.02 -11.55 -7.69
N LEU A 184 4.95 -10.41 -8.40
CA LEU A 184 4.39 -10.33 -9.74
C LEU A 184 5.23 -11.01 -10.82
N ASN A 185 6.41 -11.53 -10.47
CA ASN A 185 7.22 -12.37 -11.37
C ASN A 185 6.45 -13.60 -11.87
N VAL A 186 5.47 -14.09 -11.12
CA VAL A 186 4.64 -15.27 -11.50
C VAL A 186 3.76 -15.03 -12.73
N ILE A 187 3.48 -13.77 -13.04
CA ILE A 187 2.75 -13.34 -14.24
C ILE A 187 3.67 -12.63 -15.24
N SER A 188 4.99 -12.90 -15.17
CA SER A 188 6.02 -12.41 -16.08
C SER A 188 6.21 -10.89 -16.13
N VAL A 189 5.90 -10.19 -15.03
CA VAL A 189 6.23 -8.77 -14.90
C VAL A 189 7.74 -8.61 -14.78
N THR A 190 8.35 -7.86 -15.71
CA THR A 190 9.79 -7.68 -15.81
C THR A 190 10.27 -6.55 -14.89
N GLU A 191 10.24 -6.80 -13.59
CA GLU A 191 10.73 -5.91 -12.54
C GLU A 191 12.09 -6.41 -11.98
N LEU A 192 12.62 -5.81 -10.92
CA LEU A 192 13.95 -6.08 -10.41
C LEU A 192 14.20 -7.54 -10.03
N TYR A 193 13.27 -8.19 -9.32
CA TYR A 193 13.39 -9.60 -8.93
C TYR A 193 13.36 -10.53 -10.15
N PHE A 194 12.47 -10.27 -11.12
CA PHE A 194 12.39 -11.05 -12.36
C PHE A 194 13.70 -11.03 -13.14
N ILE A 195 14.32 -9.84 -13.29
CA ILE A 195 15.61 -9.69 -13.95
C ILE A 195 16.69 -10.47 -13.20
N GLY A 196 16.75 -10.32 -11.89
CA GLY A 196 17.72 -11.04 -11.08
C GLY A 196 17.56 -12.55 -11.14
N ARG A 197 16.33 -13.05 -11.12
CA ARG A 197 16.05 -14.47 -11.31
C ARG A 197 16.59 -14.98 -12.67
N GLY A 198 16.41 -14.19 -13.74
CA GLY A 198 16.95 -14.52 -15.05
C GLY A 198 18.48 -14.58 -15.04
N VAL A 199 19.14 -13.57 -14.49
CA VAL A 199 20.60 -13.49 -14.39
C VAL A 199 21.15 -14.63 -13.50
N SER A 200 20.55 -14.88 -12.33
CA SER A 200 20.98 -15.95 -11.43
C SER A 200 20.89 -17.33 -12.05
N SER A 201 19.84 -17.57 -12.85
CA SER A 201 19.64 -18.84 -13.56
C SER A 201 20.63 -19.02 -14.72
N ALA A 202 20.97 -17.93 -15.44
CA ALA A 202 21.89 -17.98 -16.57
C ALA A 202 23.34 -18.30 -16.15
N TYR A 203 23.76 -17.85 -14.99
CA TYR A 203 25.12 -18.01 -14.47
C TYR A 203 25.24 -19.00 -13.32
N TYR A 204 24.13 -19.54 -12.82
CA TYR A 204 24.07 -20.38 -11.61
C TYR A 204 24.69 -19.70 -10.38
N ARG A 205 24.58 -18.35 -10.31
CA ARG A 205 25.11 -17.50 -9.23
C ARG A 205 23.97 -16.86 -8.45
N PHE A 206 23.27 -17.69 -7.67
CA PHE A 206 22.10 -17.25 -6.91
C PHE A 206 22.48 -16.31 -5.77
N PHE A 207 23.52 -16.67 -4.99
CA PHE A 207 23.89 -15.91 -3.81
C PHE A 207 24.35 -14.49 -4.16
N GLU A 208 25.28 -14.36 -5.11
CA GLU A 208 25.83 -13.07 -5.53
C GLU A 208 24.76 -12.18 -6.18
N THR A 209 23.91 -12.76 -7.01
CA THR A 209 22.85 -12.01 -7.70
C THR A 209 21.80 -11.53 -6.70
N PHE A 210 21.29 -12.42 -5.82
CA PHE A 210 20.30 -12.02 -4.82
C PHE A 210 20.86 -11.12 -3.73
N PHE A 211 22.16 -11.18 -3.46
CA PHE A 211 22.82 -10.18 -2.63
C PHE A 211 22.74 -8.78 -3.24
N ILE A 212 23.06 -8.65 -4.54
CA ILE A 212 22.93 -7.35 -5.27
C ILE A 212 21.49 -6.84 -5.20
N ILE A 213 20.51 -7.69 -5.53
CA ILE A 213 19.10 -7.32 -5.51
C ILE A 213 18.64 -6.91 -4.11
N SER A 214 19.06 -7.64 -3.07
CA SER A 214 18.75 -7.30 -1.68
C SER A 214 19.29 -5.93 -1.30
N MET A 215 20.49 -5.59 -1.74
CA MET A 215 21.09 -4.27 -1.50
C MET A 215 20.32 -3.16 -2.23
N ILE A 216 19.85 -3.41 -3.45
CA ILE A 216 19.02 -2.46 -4.19
C ILE A 216 17.69 -2.24 -3.48
N TYR A 217 16.96 -3.30 -3.10
CA TYR A 217 15.71 -3.17 -2.35
C TYR A 217 15.89 -2.47 -1.00
N LEU A 218 16.97 -2.80 -0.28
CA LEU A 218 17.30 -2.13 0.98
C LEU A 218 17.53 -0.64 0.78
N PHE A 219 18.28 -0.26 -0.25
CA PHE A 219 18.52 1.14 -0.59
C PHE A 219 17.21 1.86 -0.93
N LEU A 220 16.36 1.27 -1.78
CA LEU A 220 15.07 1.86 -2.16
C LEU A 220 14.16 2.07 -0.94
N THR A 221 14.00 1.04 -0.12
CA THR A 221 13.13 1.12 1.06
C THR A 221 13.70 2.05 2.12
N PHE A 222 15.02 2.09 2.31
CA PHE A 222 15.69 3.01 3.23
C PHE A 222 15.48 4.46 2.80
N VAL A 223 15.77 4.80 1.53
CA VAL A 223 15.57 6.16 1.00
C VAL A 223 14.12 6.59 1.13
N THR A 224 13.20 5.72 0.70
CA THR A 224 11.75 5.98 0.80
C THR A 224 11.32 6.23 2.25
N SER A 225 11.76 5.39 3.19
CA SER A 225 11.47 5.58 4.63
C SER A 225 11.97 6.91 5.16
N ARG A 226 13.17 7.35 4.75
CA ARG A 226 13.71 8.64 5.19
C ARG A 226 12.94 9.83 4.61
N LEU A 227 12.57 9.75 3.34
CA LEU A 227 11.76 10.78 2.71
C LEU A 227 10.38 10.89 3.37
N LEU A 228 9.73 9.77 3.64
CA LEU A 228 8.44 9.73 4.34
C LEU A 228 8.54 10.29 5.76
N ALA A 229 9.55 9.91 6.54
CA ALA A 229 9.76 10.45 7.88
C ALA A 229 9.97 11.98 7.89
N ILE A 230 10.62 12.53 6.86
CA ILE A 230 10.75 14.00 6.71
C ILE A 230 9.39 14.63 6.40
N MET A 231 8.58 14.01 5.53
CA MET A 231 7.24 14.50 5.20
C MET A 231 6.31 14.46 6.42
N GLU A 232 6.31 13.38 7.18
CA GLU A 232 5.53 13.20 8.41
C GLU A 232 5.85 14.29 9.44
N ARG A 233 7.14 14.52 9.71
CA ARG A 233 7.57 15.58 10.64
C ARG A 233 7.09 16.97 10.24
N ARG A 234 6.99 17.25 8.94
CA ARG A 234 6.48 18.55 8.45
C ARG A 234 4.95 18.68 8.57
N LEU A 235 4.24 17.56 8.52
CA LEU A 235 2.77 17.54 8.60
C LEU A 235 2.27 17.52 10.04
N ASP A 236 3.01 16.91 10.97
CA ASP A 236 2.65 16.84 12.39
C ASP A 236 2.73 18.20 13.14
N GLY A 237 3.41 19.18 12.56
CA GLY A 237 3.62 20.49 13.22
C GLY A 237 4.49 20.40 14.48
N ALA A 238 4.64 21.51 15.19
CA ALA A 238 5.31 21.52 16.49
C ALA A 238 4.40 20.85 17.53
N ARG A 239 4.80 19.68 18.01
CA ARG A 239 4.13 18.93 19.11
C ARG A 239 4.50 19.43 20.50
N ASP A 240 5.23 20.53 20.60
CA ASP A 240 5.65 21.11 21.88
C ASP A 240 4.51 21.91 22.53
N TYR A 241 3.44 21.21 22.92
CA TYR A 241 2.67 21.66 24.06
C TYR A 241 3.40 21.11 25.30
N GLU A 242 4.25 21.90 25.92
CA GLU A 242 4.55 21.72 27.32
C GLU A 242 3.21 21.82 28.06
N LEU A 243 2.72 20.68 28.57
CA LEU A 243 1.70 20.70 29.58
C LEU A 243 2.34 21.48 30.73
N VAL A 244 1.92 22.73 30.95
CA VAL A 244 2.19 23.45 32.17
C VAL A 244 1.49 22.64 33.24
N THR A 245 2.19 21.67 33.82
CA THR A 245 1.79 21.02 35.05
C THR A 245 1.86 22.09 36.11
N ASP A 246 0.69 22.53 36.55
CA ASP A 246 0.55 23.49 37.66
C ASP A 246 1.23 22.86 38.88
N PRO A 247 2.36 23.42 39.38
CA PRO A 247 3.08 22.81 40.50
C PRO A 247 2.27 22.81 41.83
N GLU A 248 1.15 23.55 41.86
CA GLU A 248 0.28 23.64 43.03
C GLU A 248 -0.80 22.54 43.06
N ALA A 249 -1.00 21.74 42.03
CA ALA A 249 -1.98 20.66 42.02
C ALA A 249 -1.52 19.37 42.71
N GLU A 250 -0.24 19.26 43.10
CA GLU A 250 0.32 18.08 43.79
C GLU A 250 0.28 18.17 45.31
N VAL A 251 -0.28 19.23 45.93
CA VAL A 251 -0.25 19.48 47.40
C VAL A 251 -1.66 19.62 47.99
N ALA A 252 -2.70 19.05 47.36
CA ALA A 252 -4.05 19.03 47.95
C ALA A 252 -4.55 17.60 48.17
#